data_81e47c54674ff2dc8e931d714f1fbc4b
#
_entry.id   81e47c54674ff2dc8e931d714f1fbc4b
#
_cell.length_a   1.000
_cell.length_b   1.000
_cell.length_c   1.000
_cell.angle_alpha   90.00
_cell.angle_beta   90.00
_cell.angle_gamma   90.00
#
_symmetry.space_group_name_H-M   'P 1'
#
loop_
_entity.id
_entity.type
_entity.pdbx_description
1 polymer ?
#
loop_
_entity_poly.entity_id
_entity_poly.type
_entity_poly.pdbx_seq_one_letter_code
_entity_poly.pdbx_strand_id
1 'polypeptide(L)'
;MGRLRACRLGSIILKIFLLLTSVFVVLYVIDLLKPPFGFTGWAQDRLAFILKTVLIVLLCSVVFWIGIIIVYITSGQLRLKKRVLGIIFGMVPIANLVMLIDIIVTVDREYRFERKKILLDNERHSREVCRTKYPILMVHGVFFRDFKHIGYWGRIPRELERNGATIYYGEHNS
;
A
#
# COMPACT_ATOMS: atom_id res chain seq x y z
N MET A 1 -4.98 5.86 -10.10
CA MET A 1 -3.66 6.49 -9.80
C MET A 1 -3.55 7.02 -8.36
N GLY A 2 -4.55 7.72 -7.80
CA GLY A 2 -4.48 8.30 -6.45
C GLY A 2 -4.21 7.29 -5.33
N ARG A 3 -4.93 6.17 -5.30
CA ARG A 3 -4.76 5.11 -4.29
C ARG A 3 -3.32 4.55 -4.26
N LEU A 4 -2.72 4.30 -5.42
CA LEU A 4 -1.34 3.80 -5.52
C LEU A 4 -0.30 4.81 -5.02
N ARG A 5 -0.52 6.10 -5.30
CA ARG A 5 0.35 7.17 -4.77
C ARG A 5 0.25 7.25 -3.24
N ALA A 6 -0.97 7.20 -2.69
CA ALA A 6 -1.18 7.19 -1.25
C ALA A 6 -0.55 5.96 -0.56
N CYS A 7 -0.69 4.78 -1.16
CA CYS A 7 -0.06 3.54 -0.67
C CYS A 7 1.48 3.67 -0.62
N ARG A 8 2.09 4.23 -1.66
CA ARG A 8 3.53 4.52 -1.70
C ARG A 8 3.96 5.54 -0.66
N LEU A 9 3.19 6.63 -0.49
CA LEU A 9 3.47 7.64 0.54
C LEU A 9 3.45 7.03 1.94
N GLY A 10 2.44 6.21 2.26
CA GLY A 10 2.38 5.50 3.53
C GLY A 10 3.60 4.60 3.77
N SER A 11 4.04 3.85 2.76
CA SER A 11 5.27 3.04 2.85
C SER A 11 6.53 3.89 3.09
N ILE A 12 6.65 5.04 2.43
CA ILE A 12 7.78 5.96 2.62
C ILE A 12 7.79 6.52 4.04
N ILE A 13 6.64 6.95 4.55
CA ILE A 13 6.49 7.47 5.93
C ILE A 13 6.93 6.41 6.95
N LEU A 14 6.51 5.15 6.78
CA LEU A 14 6.91 4.07 7.66
C LEU A 14 8.42 3.75 7.59
N LYS A 15 9.04 3.86 6.41
CA LYS A 15 10.50 3.74 6.25
C LYS A 15 11.25 4.86 6.97
N ILE A 16 10.78 6.10 6.83
CA ILE A 16 11.35 7.26 7.54
C ILE A 16 11.23 7.06 9.05
N PHE A 17 10.06 6.62 9.53
CA PHE A 17 9.87 6.28 10.94
C PHE A 17 10.88 5.23 11.42
N LEU A 18 11.06 4.15 10.67
CA LEU A 18 11.98 3.06 11.02
C LEU A 18 13.43 3.54 11.04
N LEU A 19 13.83 4.37 10.07
CA LEU A 19 15.16 4.96 10.01
C LEU A 19 15.39 5.91 11.18
N LEU A 20 14.48 6.82 11.46
CA LEU A 20 14.58 7.76 12.59
C LEU A 20 14.68 7.03 13.91
N THR A 21 13.81 6.04 14.14
CA THR A 21 13.82 5.23 15.37
C THR A 21 15.15 4.50 15.53
N SER A 22 15.69 3.92 14.45
CA SER A 22 16.99 3.24 14.48
C SER A 22 18.13 4.21 14.83
N VAL A 23 18.14 5.40 14.24
CA VAL A 23 19.14 6.44 14.53
C VAL A 23 19.05 6.87 15.99
N PHE A 24 17.84 7.14 16.51
CA PHE A 24 17.68 7.51 17.91
C PHE A 24 18.14 6.41 18.85
N VAL A 25 17.78 5.14 18.60
CA VAL A 25 18.24 4.01 19.43
C VAL A 25 19.77 3.93 19.45
N VAL A 26 20.43 4.07 18.30
CA VAL A 26 21.90 4.05 18.22
C VAL A 26 22.50 5.20 19.02
N LEU A 27 21.97 6.42 18.89
CA LEU A 27 22.46 7.59 19.63
C LEU A 27 22.28 7.41 21.15
N TYR A 28 21.15 6.87 21.60
CA TYR A 28 20.92 6.56 23.01
C TYR A 28 21.88 5.49 23.54
N VAL A 29 22.15 4.45 22.75
CA VAL A 29 23.12 3.39 23.13
C VAL A 29 24.54 3.94 23.23
N ILE A 30 24.95 4.78 22.26
CA ILE A 30 26.27 5.41 22.29
C ILE A 30 26.43 6.29 23.54
N ASP A 31 25.43 7.11 23.86
CA ASP A 31 25.45 8.00 25.01
C ASP A 31 25.48 7.25 26.35
N LEU A 32 24.84 6.07 26.38
CA LEU A 32 24.87 5.18 27.55
C LEU A 32 26.25 4.52 27.74
N LEU A 33 26.92 4.12 26.63
CA LEU A 33 28.19 3.40 26.68
C LEU A 33 29.40 4.32 26.85
N LYS A 34 29.32 5.56 26.38
CA LYS A 34 30.40 6.54 26.43
C LYS A 34 29.93 7.90 26.96
N PRO A 35 29.66 8.04 28.26
CA PRO A 35 29.46 9.37 28.84
C PRO A 35 30.84 10.13 28.83
N PRO A 36 30.94 11.37 28.31
CA PRO A 36 29.90 12.36 28.16
C PRO A 36 29.69 12.80 26.68
N PHE A 37 29.07 12.00 25.84
CA PHE A 37 28.74 12.45 24.48
C PHE A 37 27.69 13.57 24.50
N GLY A 38 26.97 13.68 25.64
CA GLY A 38 26.09 14.82 25.95
C GLY A 38 24.87 15.01 25.07
N PHE A 39 24.62 14.10 24.09
CA PHE A 39 23.50 14.22 23.18
C PHE A 39 22.15 14.11 23.88
N THR A 40 22.02 13.16 24.81
CA THR A 40 20.78 12.95 25.55
C THR A 40 20.67 13.82 26.79
N GLY A 41 21.79 14.31 27.32
CA GLY A 41 21.84 15.05 28.59
C GLY A 41 21.55 14.20 29.84
N TRP A 42 21.61 12.87 29.70
CA TRP A 42 21.32 11.90 30.77
C TRP A 42 22.15 12.17 32.05
N ALA A 43 23.44 12.52 31.89
CA ALA A 43 24.36 12.74 33.01
C ALA A 43 24.21 14.12 33.66
N GLN A 44 23.63 15.10 32.96
CA GLN A 44 23.60 16.50 33.39
C GLN A 44 22.25 16.87 34.04
N ASP A 45 21.15 16.49 33.42
CA ASP A 45 19.79 16.82 33.90
C ASP A 45 18.81 15.71 33.55
N ARG A 46 18.41 14.94 34.55
CA ARG A 46 17.44 13.82 34.39
C ARG A 46 16.08 14.30 33.91
N LEU A 47 15.63 15.46 34.35
CA LEU A 47 14.32 15.99 33.97
C LEU A 47 14.32 16.37 32.48
N ALA A 48 15.34 17.11 32.05
CA ALA A 48 15.49 17.48 30.65
C ALA A 48 15.63 16.25 29.74
N PHE A 49 16.35 15.21 30.18
CA PHE A 49 16.44 13.93 29.48
C PHE A 49 15.06 13.27 29.30
N ILE A 50 14.29 13.14 30.37
CA ILE A 50 12.96 12.55 30.33
C ILE A 50 12.05 13.34 29.41
N LEU A 51 12.02 14.67 29.51
CA LEU A 51 11.18 15.52 28.66
C LEU A 51 11.54 15.40 27.18
N LYS A 52 12.82 15.43 26.84
CA LYS A 52 13.30 15.25 25.45
C LYS A 52 12.91 13.87 24.92
N THR A 53 13.12 12.81 25.70
CA THR A 53 12.78 11.43 25.31
C THR A 53 11.29 11.27 25.08
N VAL A 54 10.45 11.77 25.96
CA VAL A 54 8.98 11.74 25.83
C VAL A 54 8.56 12.49 24.57
N LEU A 55 9.13 13.68 24.31
CA LEU A 55 8.81 14.45 23.12
C LEU A 55 9.17 13.70 21.82
N ILE A 56 10.36 13.09 21.76
CA ILE A 56 10.83 12.30 20.62
C ILE A 56 9.90 11.11 20.38
N VAL A 57 9.57 10.35 21.43
CA VAL A 57 8.69 9.19 21.35
C VAL A 57 7.31 9.60 20.85
N LEU A 58 6.80 10.74 21.33
CA LEU A 58 5.49 11.26 20.92
C LEU A 58 5.48 11.65 19.44
N LEU A 59 6.50 12.37 18.97
CA LEU A 59 6.66 12.74 17.57
C LEU A 59 6.78 11.50 16.67
N CYS A 60 7.61 10.53 17.05
CA CYS A 60 7.75 9.27 16.33
C CYS A 60 6.43 8.49 16.28
N SER A 61 5.67 8.48 17.38
CA SER A 61 4.34 7.84 17.45
C SER A 61 3.36 8.46 16.46
N VAL A 62 3.33 9.79 16.36
CA VAL A 62 2.46 10.48 15.38
C VAL A 62 2.82 10.08 13.95
N VAL A 63 4.11 10.09 13.59
CA VAL A 63 4.59 9.68 12.26
C VAL A 63 4.21 8.23 11.97
N PHE A 64 4.40 7.33 12.95
CA PHE A 64 4.01 5.93 12.84
C PHE A 64 2.51 5.76 12.56
N TRP A 65 1.66 6.41 13.37
CA TRP A 65 0.21 6.30 13.22
C TRP A 65 -0.28 6.84 11.87
N ILE A 66 0.25 7.97 11.41
CA ILE A 66 -0.07 8.50 10.08
C ILE A 66 0.29 7.47 9.00
N GLY A 67 1.50 6.92 9.04
CA GLY A 67 1.96 5.93 8.06
C GLY A 67 1.12 4.67 8.06
N ILE A 68 0.81 4.09 9.23
CA ILE A 68 0.07 2.84 9.35
C ILE A 68 -1.39 3.01 8.91
N ILE A 69 -2.04 4.11 9.27
CA ILE A 69 -3.42 4.42 8.87
C ILE A 69 -3.51 4.53 7.34
N ILE A 70 -2.61 5.29 6.71
CA ILE A 70 -2.58 5.43 5.25
C ILE A 70 -2.43 4.05 4.61
N VAL A 71 -1.48 3.22 5.06
CA VAL A 71 -1.24 1.88 4.52
C VAL A 71 -2.45 0.98 4.73
N TYR A 72 -3.07 0.99 5.90
CA TYR A 72 -4.22 0.13 6.20
C TYR A 72 -5.46 0.47 5.37
N ILE A 73 -5.65 1.75 5.05
CA ILE A 73 -6.78 2.19 4.21
C ILE A 73 -6.50 1.90 2.73
N THR A 74 -5.27 2.12 2.26
CA THR A 74 -4.96 2.12 0.83
C THR A 74 -4.48 0.79 0.28
N SER A 75 -3.85 -0.09 1.09
CA SER A 75 -3.38 -1.39 0.64
C SER A 75 -4.52 -2.40 0.51
N GLY A 76 -4.68 -2.97 -0.70
CA GLY A 76 -5.66 -4.02 -0.97
C GLY A 76 -5.12 -5.43 -0.73
N GLN A 77 -3.79 -5.60 -0.76
CA GLN A 77 -3.17 -6.91 -0.54
C GLN A 77 -2.89 -7.21 0.94
N LEU A 78 -2.99 -6.19 1.79
CA LEU A 78 -2.86 -6.39 3.23
C LEU A 78 -4.13 -7.10 3.75
N ARG A 79 -4.05 -8.43 3.81
CA ARG A 79 -5.15 -9.27 4.32
C ARG A 79 -5.51 -8.86 5.75
N LEU A 80 -6.79 -9.02 6.10
CA LEU A 80 -7.32 -8.68 7.43
C LEU A 80 -6.46 -9.29 8.56
N LYS A 81 -5.99 -10.53 8.38
CA LYS A 81 -5.09 -11.22 9.32
C LYS A 81 -3.81 -10.42 9.62
N LYS A 82 -3.15 -9.85 8.60
CA LYS A 82 -1.93 -9.04 8.81
C LYS A 82 -2.22 -7.72 9.51
N ARG A 83 -3.38 -7.12 9.25
CA ARG A 83 -3.81 -5.89 9.95
C ARG A 83 -4.04 -6.16 11.43
N VAL A 84 -4.77 -7.24 11.75
CA VAL A 84 -5.05 -7.64 13.14
C VAL A 84 -3.76 -8.01 13.87
N LEU A 85 -2.91 -8.83 13.25
CA LEU A 85 -1.60 -9.19 13.83
C LEU A 85 -0.73 -7.95 14.07
N GLY A 86 -0.70 -7.00 13.14
CA GLY A 86 0.03 -5.73 13.31
C GLY A 86 -0.45 -4.92 14.50
N ILE A 87 -1.74 -4.92 14.80
CA ILE A 87 -2.31 -4.25 15.98
C ILE A 87 -1.93 -5.00 17.27
N ILE A 88 -2.08 -6.34 17.29
CA ILE A 88 -1.78 -7.16 18.48
C ILE A 88 -0.30 -7.09 18.83
N PHE A 89 0.57 -7.29 17.85
CA PHE A 89 2.03 -7.25 18.05
C PHE A 89 2.60 -5.83 18.12
N GLY A 90 1.79 -4.81 17.83
CA GLY A 90 2.19 -3.41 17.92
C GLY A 90 2.64 -2.97 19.32
N MET A 91 2.20 -3.68 20.37
CA MET A 91 2.60 -3.41 21.75
C MET A 91 3.94 -4.07 22.16
N VAL A 92 4.43 -5.04 21.37
CA VAL A 92 5.69 -5.74 21.66
C VAL A 92 6.80 -5.18 20.76
N PRO A 93 7.83 -4.48 21.31
CA PRO A 93 8.77 -3.69 20.52
C PRO A 93 9.47 -4.48 19.39
N ILE A 94 9.99 -5.67 19.68
CA ILE A 94 10.71 -6.50 18.70
C ILE A 94 9.73 -7.07 17.65
N ALA A 95 8.59 -7.60 18.10
CA ALA A 95 7.57 -8.16 17.21
C ALA A 95 6.96 -7.07 16.31
N ASN A 96 6.77 -5.85 16.84
CA ASN A 96 6.32 -4.70 16.07
C ASN A 96 7.27 -4.35 14.92
N LEU A 97 8.59 -4.34 15.16
CA LEU A 97 9.57 -4.06 14.11
C LEU A 97 9.53 -5.10 12.99
N VAL A 98 9.45 -6.39 13.32
CA VAL A 98 9.33 -7.48 12.33
C VAL A 98 8.05 -7.34 11.52
N MET A 99 6.92 -7.09 12.19
CA MET A 99 5.63 -6.90 11.51
C MET A 99 5.63 -5.65 10.64
N LEU A 100 6.26 -4.55 11.09
CA LEU A 100 6.38 -3.32 10.33
C LEU A 100 7.17 -3.52 9.04
N ILE A 101 8.29 -4.26 9.11
CA ILE A 101 9.08 -4.63 7.93
C ILE A 101 8.24 -5.46 6.95
N ASP A 102 7.51 -6.49 7.44
CA ASP A 102 6.64 -7.32 6.59
C ASP A 102 5.54 -6.48 5.91
N ILE A 103 4.93 -5.55 6.63
CA ILE A 103 3.93 -4.62 6.09
C ILE A 103 4.56 -3.76 4.98
N ILE A 104 5.71 -3.13 5.23
CA ILE A 104 6.42 -2.29 4.26
C ILE A 104 6.76 -3.09 3.00
N VAL A 105 7.32 -4.30 3.15
CA VAL A 105 7.68 -5.17 2.02
C VAL A 105 6.45 -5.58 1.22
N THR A 106 5.34 -5.92 1.90
CA THR A 106 4.08 -6.29 1.24
C THR A 106 3.54 -5.13 0.41
N VAL A 107 3.51 -3.93 0.97
CA VAL A 107 3.03 -2.70 0.32
C VAL A 107 3.92 -2.31 -0.87
N ASP A 108 5.22 -2.42 -0.74
CA ASP A 108 6.16 -2.13 -1.83
C ASP A 108 6.04 -3.13 -2.98
N ARG A 109 5.76 -4.41 -2.69
CA ARG A 109 5.47 -5.43 -3.71
C ARG A 109 4.16 -5.12 -4.43
N GLU A 110 3.10 -4.77 -3.68
CA GLU A 110 1.82 -4.34 -4.24
C GLU A 110 1.99 -3.16 -5.18
N TYR A 111 2.70 -2.12 -4.74
CA TYR A 111 2.97 -0.93 -5.55
C TYR A 111 3.70 -1.26 -6.85
N ARG A 112 4.77 -2.07 -6.79
CA ARG A 112 5.54 -2.47 -7.97
C ARG A 112 4.71 -3.30 -8.95
N PHE A 113 3.92 -4.24 -8.44
CA PHE A 113 3.04 -5.08 -9.24
C PHE A 113 1.96 -4.26 -9.97
N GLU A 114 1.23 -3.44 -9.23
CA GLU A 114 0.17 -2.60 -9.80
C GLU A 114 0.72 -1.56 -10.79
N ARG A 115 1.88 -0.97 -10.50
CA ARG A 115 2.55 -0.07 -11.43
C ARG A 115 2.93 -0.77 -12.73
N LYS A 116 3.52 -1.96 -12.64
CA LYS A 116 3.87 -2.76 -13.83
C LYS A 116 2.64 -3.11 -14.65
N LYS A 117 1.56 -3.48 -13.99
CA LYS A 117 0.27 -3.76 -14.64
C LYS A 117 -0.26 -2.55 -15.42
N ILE A 118 -0.25 -1.36 -14.79
CA ILE A 118 -0.70 -0.12 -15.45
C ILE A 118 0.17 0.20 -16.67
N LEU A 119 1.50 0.02 -16.58
CA LEU A 119 2.40 0.26 -17.71
C LEU A 119 2.11 -0.70 -18.87
N LEU A 120 1.92 -1.98 -18.58
CA LEU A 120 1.54 -2.98 -19.58
C LEU A 120 0.18 -2.69 -20.20
N ASP A 121 -0.81 -2.27 -19.40
CA ASP A 121 -2.13 -1.91 -19.90
C ASP A 121 -2.06 -0.69 -20.85
N ASN A 122 -1.26 0.32 -20.50
CA ASN A 122 -1.07 1.49 -21.35
C ASN A 122 -0.34 1.12 -22.67
N GLU A 123 0.66 0.25 -22.61
CA GLU A 123 1.36 -0.25 -23.80
C GLU A 123 0.43 -1.05 -24.71
N ARG A 124 -0.39 -1.93 -24.15
CA ARG A 124 -1.41 -2.70 -24.91
C ARG A 124 -2.43 -1.79 -25.57
N HIS A 125 -2.89 -0.78 -24.83
CA HIS A 125 -3.83 0.20 -25.35
C HIS A 125 -3.23 1.00 -26.51
N SER A 126 -1.98 1.47 -26.39
CA SER A 126 -1.32 2.22 -27.47
C SER A 126 -1.04 1.39 -28.72
N ARG A 127 -0.87 0.09 -28.55
CA ARG A 127 -0.66 -0.87 -29.68
C ARG A 127 -1.96 -1.43 -30.25
N GLU A 128 -3.13 -1.10 -29.69
CA GLU A 128 -4.43 -1.63 -30.10
C GLU A 128 -4.41 -3.16 -30.28
N VAL A 129 -3.83 -3.89 -29.30
CA VAL A 129 -3.54 -5.34 -29.41
C VAL A 129 -4.79 -6.22 -29.64
N CYS A 130 -5.98 -5.69 -29.38
CA CYS A 130 -7.26 -6.37 -29.61
C CYS A 130 -7.95 -5.90 -30.91
N ARG A 131 -7.30 -5.06 -31.74
CA ARG A 131 -7.84 -4.64 -33.02
C ARG A 131 -7.95 -5.82 -33.97
N THR A 132 -9.16 -6.12 -34.39
CA THR A 132 -9.47 -7.19 -35.34
C THR A 132 -9.98 -6.60 -36.65
N LYS A 133 -9.82 -7.34 -37.77
CA LYS A 133 -10.34 -6.93 -39.08
C LYS A 133 -11.86 -6.81 -39.09
N TYR A 134 -12.52 -7.69 -38.33
CA TYR A 134 -13.97 -7.72 -38.21
C TYR A 134 -14.38 -7.43 -36.76
N PRO A 135 -15.54 -6.81 -36.55
CA PRO A 135 -16.05 -6.60 -35.19
C PRO A 135 -16.37 -7.92 -34.49
N ILE A 136 -16.25 -7.92 -33.18
CA ILE A 136 -16.55 -9.06 -32.32
C ILE A 136 -18.02 -9.00 -31.94
N LEU A 137 -18.79 -10.02 -32.27
CA LEU A 137 -20.18 -10.16 -31.83
C LEU A 137 -20.20 -10.97 -30.53
N MET A 138 -20.72 -10.36 -29.46
CA MET A 138 -20.93 -11.04 -28.19
C MET A 138 -22.37 -11.49 -28.06
N VAL A 139 -22.59 -12.81 -27.97
CA VAL A 139 -23.91 -13.43 -27.82
C VAL A 139 -23.96 -14.11 -26.46
N HIS A 140 -24.96 -13.79 -25.66
CA HIS A 140 -25.19 -14.44 -24.36
C HIS A 140 -26.19 -15.59 -24.49
N GLY A 141 -26.12 -16.57 -23.58
CA GLY A 141 -27.05 -17.67 -23.50
C GLY A 141 -28.41 -17.25 -22.90
N VAL A 142 -29.42 -18.05 -23.12
CA VAL A 142 -30.87 -17.79 -22.80
C VAL A 142 -31.09 -17.53 -21.30
N PHE A 143 -30.32 -18.15 -20.40
CA PHE A 143 -30.55 -18.07 -18.94
C PHE A 143 -30.23 -16.71 -18.29
N PHE A 144 -29.47 -15.84 -18.95
CA PHE A 144 -28.99 -14.57 -18.35
C PHE A 144 -29.62 -13.33 -19.02
N ARG A 145 -30.59 -13.51 -19.88
CA ARG A 145 -31.25 -12.42 -20.62
C ARG A 145 -31.88 -11.35 -19.73
N ASP A 146 -32.44 -11.77 -18.59
CA ASP A 146 -33.23 -10.88 -17.72
C ASP A 146 -32.41 -10.16 -16.65
N PHE A 147 -31.13 -10.49 -16.52
CA PHE A 147 -30.24 -9.86 -15.56
C PHE A 147 -29.54 -8.61 -16.12
N LYS A 148 -30.32 -7.54 -16.37
CA LYS A 148 -29.79 -6.26 -16.90
C LYS A 148 -28.68 -5.62 -16.05
N HIS A 149 -28.58 -5.96 -14.75
CA HIS A 149 -27.62 -5.37 -13.81
C HIS A 149 -26.35 -6.20 -13.62
N ILE A 150 -26.34 -7.46 -14.01
CA ILE A 150 -25.17 -8.34 -13.95
C ILE A 150 -24.77 -8.65 -15.39
N GLY A 151 -23.92 -7.82 -15.96
CA GLY A 151 -23.41 -8.04 -17.31
C GLY A 151 -22.78 -9.44 -17.41
N TYR A 152 -23.31 -10.32 -18.23
CA TYR A 152 -22.83 -11.70 -18.44
C TYR A 152 -21.33 -11.77 -18.69
N TRP A 153 -20.82 -10.82 -19.46
CA TRP A 153 -19.42 -10.72 -19.85
C TRP A 153 -18.57 -9.93 -18.83
N GLY A 154 -19.18 -9.34 -17.79
CA GLY A 154 -18.50 -8.57 -16.79
C GLY A 154 -17.67 -7.41 -17.37
N ARG A 155 -16.36 -7.43 -17.14
CA ARG A 155 -15.44 -6.39 -17.62
C ARG A 155 -14.78 -6.71 -18.97
N ILE A 156 -15.02 -7.90 -19.53
CA ILE A 156 -14.33 -8.36 -20.75
C ILE A 156 -14.57 -7.43 -21.94
N PRO A 157 -15.83 -7.03 -22.30
CA PRO A 157 -16.06 -6.16 -23.44
C PRO A 157 -15.31 -4.84 -23.32
N ARG A 158 -15.42 -4.21 -22.16
CA ARG A 158 -14.79 -2.92 -21.89
C ARG A 158 -13.25 -2.96 -21.99
N GLU A 159 -12.62 -4.07 -21.59
CA GLU A 159 -11.18 -4.23 -21.71
C GLU A 159 -10.76 -4.49 -23.17
N LEU A 160 -11.58 -5.21 -23.94
CA LEU A 160 -11.34 -5.43 -25.37
C LEU A 160 -11.48 -4.14 -26.17
N GLU A 161 -12.56 -3.37 -25.95
CA GLU A 161 -12.78 -2.05 -26.57
C GLU A 161 -11.65 -1.07 -26.25
N ARG A 162 -11.24 -1.04 -24.98
CA ARG A 162 -10.11 -0.21 -24.54
C ARG A 162 -8.81 -0.54 -25.29
N ASN A 163 -8.65 -1.77 -25.73
CA ASN A 163 -7.47 -2.25 -26.44
C ASN A 163 -7.69 -2.32 -27.97
N GLY A 164 -8.68 -1.60 -28.51
CA GLY A 164 -8.89 -1.38 -29.94
C GLY A 164 -9.89 -2.32 -30.61
N ALA A 165 -10.58 -3.20 -29.87
CA ALA A 165 -11.64 -4.05 -30.45
C ALA A 165 -12.92 -3.24 -30.68
N THR A 166 -13.63 -3.57 -31.76
CA THR A 166 -15.02 -3.15 -32.00
C THR A 166 -15.96 -4.26 -31.58
N ILE A 167 -16.89 -3.98 -30.63
CA ILE A 167 -17.78 -5.00 -30.07
C ILE A 167 -19.22 -4.65 -30.37
N TYR A 168 -19.99 -5.65 -30.82
CA TYR A 168 -21.42 -5.61 -30.93
C TYR A 168 -22.05 -6.64 -30.01
N TYR A 169 -23.19 -6.28 -29.47
CA TYR A 169 -24.00 -7.18 -28.63
C TYR A 169 -25.18 -7.71 -29.47
N GLY A 170 -25.33 -9.03 -29.49
CA GLY A 170 -26.49 -9.65 -30.10
C GLY A 170 -27.72 -9.45 -29.22
N GLU A 171 -28.52 -8.45 -29.52
CA GLU A 171 -29.85 -8.30 -28.93
C GLU A 171 -30.80 -9.27 -29.65
N HIS A 172 -31.20 -10.32 -28.97
CA HIS A 172 -32.21 -11.22 -29.47
C HIS A 172 -33.56 -10.69 -29.00
N ASN A 173 -34.24 -9.91 -29.86
CA ASN A 173 -35.65 -9.60 -29.72
C ASN A 173 -36.43 -10.82 -30.19
N SER A 174 -37.00 -11.59 -29.25
CA SER A 174 -38.05 -12.59 -29.51
C SER A 174 -39.36 -12.04 -29.08
#